data_7792dfba5558ed4e8d8d87fe88ccc51a
#
_entry.id   7792dfba5558ed4e8d8d87fe88ccc51a
#
_cell.length_a   1.000
_cell.length_b   1.000
_cell.length_c   1.000
_cell.angle_alpha   90.00
_cell.angle_beta   90.00
_cell.angle_gamma   90.00
#
_symmetry.space_group_name_H-M   'P 1'
#
loop_
_entity.id
_entity.type
_entity.pdbx_description
1 polymer ?
#
loop_
_entity_poly.entity_id
_entity_poly.type
_entity_poly.pdbx_seq_one_letter_code
_entity_poly.pdbx_strand_id
1 'polypeptide(L)'
;EDLMVRFSQLVVDQRWVKEIDINPLFASSEHLIALDARVVLYDADMKEEDLPRLAIRPYPTRHIFTCQAQNGEEFTFRPIRPEDEPLMVQFHQTLSEKSVYLRYFRSFNLDQRVEHERLTRICFVDYDRTIALVVTHKNEAGEPEVVAAGRLTRSHVNNQAEYAILVSDGFQGIGIGTQLLRRLLTIGKEEGIETVLAYMLPENRGMRHVSQKLGFEFEREADLLKATINLADFKPDAE
;
A
#
# COMPACT_ATOMS: atom_id res chain seq x y z
N GLU A 1 11.04 -25.58 -1.38
CA GLU A 1 10.58 -24.16 -1.29
C GLU A 1 9.12 -24.02 -1.72
N ASP A 2 8.72 -24.53 -2.90
CA ASP A 2 7.36 -24.39 -3.47
C ASP A 2 6.26 -24.89 -2.50
N LEU A 3 6.46 -26.02 -1.83
CA LEU A 3 5.51 -26.52 -0.83
C LEU A 3 5.29 -25.51 0.31
N MET A 4 6.37 -24.89 0.81
CA MET A 4 6.29 -23.93 1.92
C MET A 4 5.53 -22.66 1.49
N VAL A 5 5.77 -22.21 0.26
CA VAL A 5 5.07 -21.05 -0.31
C VAL A 5 3.57 -21.35 -0.44
N ARG A 6 3.22 -22.50 -1.02
CA ARG A 6 1.80 -22.92 -1.15
C ARG A 6 1.12 -23.15 0.18
N PHE A 7 1.83 -23.72 1.15
CA PHE A 7 1.30 -23.89 2.50
C PHE A 7 1.06 -22.54 3.19
N SER A 8 2.00 -21.61 3.06
CA SER A 8 1.81 -20.25 3.57
C SER A 8 0.61 -19.56 2.94
N GLN A 9 0.42 -19.72 1.62
CA GLN A 9 -0.75 -19.17 0.92
C GLN A 9 -2.05 -19.80 1.42
N LEU A 10 -2.06 -21.11 1.62
CA LEU A 10 -3.22 -21.83 2.17
C LEU A 10 -3.62 -21.28 3.55
N VAL A 11 -2.66 -21.08 4.44
CA VAL A 11 -2.90 -20.52 5.79
C VAL A 11 -3.47 -19.11 5.72
N VAL A 12 -3.02 -18.30 4.75
CA VAL A 12 -3.52 -16.94 4.52
C VAL A 12 -4.95 -16.93 4.01
N ASP A 13 -5.23 -17.76 3.00
CA ASP A 13 -6.51 -17.77 2.30
C ASP A 13 -7.61 -18.45 3.13
N GLN A 14 -7.24 -19.41 3.98
CA GLN A 14 -8.17 -20.22 4.75
C GLN A 14 -8.22 -19.84 6.22
N ARG A 15 -8.76 -18.67 6.53
CA ARG A 15 -8.85 -18.13 7.89
C ARG A 15 -9.63 -19.01 8.88
N TRP A 16 -10.52 -19.87 8.37
CA TRP A 16 -11.28 -20.81 9.19
C TRP A 16 -10.48 -22.03 9.65
N VAL A 17 -9.29 -22.23 9.10
CA VAL A 17 -8.43 -23.31 9.53
C VAL A 17 -7.69 -22.90 10.81
N LYS A 18 -7.93 -23.65 11.88
CA LYS A 18 -7.31 -23.48 13.19
C LYS A 18 -5.95 -24.17 13.27
N GLU A 19 -5.86 -25.36 12.68
CA GLU A 19 -4.68 -26.24 12.75
C GLU A 19 -4.60 -27.06 11.47
N ILE A 20 -3.41 -27.19 10.92
CA ILE A 20 -3.09 -28.13 9.83
C ILE A 20 -1.86 -28.93 10.27
N ASP A 21 -1.97 -30.23 10.22
CA ASP A 21 -0.88 -31.17 10.41
C ASP A 21 -0.74 -32.08 9.20
N ILE A 22 0.45 -32.14 8.62
CA ILE A 22 0.77 -33.02 7.49
C ILE A 22 1.90 -33.93 7.94
N ASN A 23 1.54 -35.12 8.38
CA ASN A 23 2.52 -36.05 8.98
C ASN A 23 2.05 -37.51 8.83
N PRO A 24 2.84 -38.39 8.15
CA PRO A 24 4.14 -38.06 7.57
C PRO A 24 4.07 -37.42 6.18
N LEU A 25 5.05 -36.55 5.90
CA LEU A 25 5.33 -36.03 4.56
C LEU A 25 6.51 -36.82 3.99
N PHE A 26 6.25 -37.61 2.97
CA PHE A 26 7.30 -38.34 2.25
C PHE A 26 7.94 -37.43 1.20
N ALA A 27 9.26 -37.29 1.24
CA ALA A 27 10.02 -36.47 0.31
C ALA A 27 11.06 -37.31 -0.43
N SER A 28 11.08 -37.22 -1.75
CA SER A 28 12.14 -37.77 -2.61
C SER A 28 12.71 -36.69 -3.51
N SER A 29 13.67 -37.01 -4.36
CA SER A 29 14.20 -36.09 -5.36
C SER A 29 13.18 -35.68 -6.42
N GLU A 30 12.12 -36.46 -6.62
CA GLU A 30 11.15 -36.27 -7.69
C GLU A 30 9.74 -35.92 -7.18
N HIS A 31 9.39 -36.36 -5.97
CA HIS A 31 8.03 -36.25 -5.44
C HIS A 31 7.97 -35.87 -3.97
N LEU A 32 6.93 -35.08 -3.65
CA LEU A 32 6.47 -34.82 -2.28
C LEU A 32 5.07 -35.40 -2.15
N ILE A 33 4.88 -36.32 -1.19
CA ILE A 33 3.60 -37.00 -0.99
C ILE A 33 3.22 -36.86 0.49
N ALA A 34 2.07 -36.23 0.74
CA ALA A 34 1.44 -36.26 2.06
C ALA A 34 0.76 -37.64 2.21
N LEU A 35 1.16 -38.43 3.20
CA LEU A 35 0.57 -39.72 3.48
C LEU A 35 -0.63 -39.59 4.42
N ASP A 36 -0.61 -38.58 5.28
CA ASP A 36 -1.73 -38.21 6.13
C ASP A 36 -1.76 -36.69 6.30
N ALA A 37 -2.98 -36.13 6.39
CA ALA A 37 -3.19 -34.71 6.63
C ALA A 37 -4.43 -34.52 7.51
N ARG A 38 -4.26 -33.81 8.60
CA ARG A 38 -5.35 -33.44 9.52
C ARG A 38 -5.58 -31.93 9.46
N VAL A 39 -6.84 -31.54 9.30
CA VAL A 39 -7.27 -30.14 9.34
C VAL A 39 -8.31 -29.97 10.43
N VAL A 40 -8.09 -29.00 11.31
CA VAL A 40 -9.04 -28.61 12.36
C VAL A 40 -9.55 -27.22 12.02
N LEU A 41 -10.85 -27.04 12.03
CA LEU A 41 -11.50 -25.76 11.78
C LEU A 41 -11.88 -25.08 13.11
N TYR A 42 -12.05 -23.77 13.07
CA TYR A 42 -12.73 -23.05 14.15
C TYR A 42 -14.20 -23.45 14.22
N ASP A 43 -14.83 -23.19 15.36
CA ASP A 43 -16.23 -23.53 15.58
C ASP A 43 -17.13 -22.85 14.55
N ALA A 44 -18.15 -23.57 14.07
CA ALA A 44 -19.09 -23.03 13.08
C ALA A 44 -19.91 -21.83 13.62
N ASP A 45 -20.04 -21.72 14.93
CA ASP A 45 -20.74 -20.61 15.61
C ASP A 45 -19.84 -19.35 15.77
N MET A 46 -18.54 -19.45 15.48
CA MET A 46 -17.62 -18.32 15.52
C MET A 46 -17.94 -17.34 14.40
N LYS A 47 -17.97 -16.06 14.69
CA LYS A 47 -18.13 -15.03 13.66
C LYS A 47 -16.81 -14.77 12.95
N GLU A 48 -16.87 -14.42 11.67
CA GLU A 48 -15.68 -14.13 10.87
C GLU A 48 -14.82 -12.99 11.44
N GLU A 49 -15.45 -12.01 12.10
CA GLU A 49 -14.80 -10.89 12.76
C GLU A 49 -13.96 -11.31 13.98
N ASP A 50 -14.32 -12.43 14.62
CA ASP A 50 -13.65 -12.98 15.80
C ASP A 50 -12.51 -13.94 15.44
N LEU A 51 -12.35 -14.29 14.16
CA LEU A 51 -11.26 -15.15 13.71
C LEU A 51 -9.90 -14.47 13.95
N PRO A 52 -8.89 -15.22 14.44
CA PRO A 52 -7.55 -14.70 14.62
C PRO A 52 -7.00 -14.08 13.35
N ARG A 53 -6.31 -12.95 13.50
CA ARG A 53 -5.55 -12.34 12.42
C ARG A 53 -4.14 -12.92 12.41
N LEU A 54 -3.59 -13.08 11.19
CA LEU A 54 -2.20 -13.51 11.06
C LEU A 54 -1.28 -12.44 11.65
N ALA A 55 -0.30 -12.87 12.45
CA ALA A 55 0.70 -11.97 13.04
C ALA A 55 1.62 -11.35 11.98
N ILE A 56 1.82 -12.04 10.86
CA ILE A 56 2.58 -11.55 9.70
C ILE A 56 1.67 -11.67 8.49
N ARG A 57 1.35 -10.53 7.87
CA ARG A 57 0.59 -10.51 6.63
C ARG A 57 1.53 -10.74 5.45
N PRO A 58 1.22 -11.69 4.57
CA PRO A 58 1.96 -11.86 3.34
C PRO A 58 1.77 -10.66 2.41
N TYR A 59 2.60 -10.59 1.37
CA TYR A 59 2.48 -9.58 0.32
C TYR A 59 1.06 -9.60 -0.29
N PRO A 60 0.31 -8.47 -0.22
CA PRO A 60 -1.11 -8.46 -0.56
C PRO A 60 -1.32 -8.34 -2.08
N THR A 61 -1.14 -9.42 -2.82
CA THR A 61 -1.29 -9.50 -4.28
C THR A 61 -2.66 -9.06 -4.79
N ARG A 62 -3.70 -9.16 -3.97
CA ARG A 62 -5.06 -8.70 -4.29
C ARG A 62 -5.15 -7.20 -4.59
N HIS A 63 -4.16 -6.42 -4.17
CA HIS A 63 -4.08 -4.98 -4.40
C HIS A 63 -3.21 -4.60 -5.59
N ILE A 64 -2.90 -5.55 -6.47
CA ILE A 64 -2.22 -5.28 -7.74
C ILE A 64 -3.29 -5.05 -8.79
N PHE A 65 -3.23 -3.92 -9.49
CA PHE A 65 -4.12 -3.62 -10.61
C PHE A 65 -3.41 -2.70 -11.61
N THR A 66 -3.89 -2.73 -12.84
CA THR A 66 -3.41 -1.85 -13.91
C THR A 66 -4.53 -0.89 -14.32
N CYS A 67 -4.15 0.30 -14.71
CA CYS A 67 -5.07 1.25 -15.34
C CYS A 67 -4.35 2.05 -16.40
N GLN A 68 -5.10 2.60 -17.35
CA GLN A 68 -4.62 3.58 -18.30
C GLN A 68 -4.82 4.98 -17.75
N ALA A 69 -3.80 5.82 -17.85
CA ALA A 69 -3.93 7.26 -17.56
C ALA A 69 -4.63 7.97 -18.72
N GLN A 70 -4.94 9.25 -18.51
CA GLN A 70 -5.62 10.06 -19.53
C GLN A 70 -4.83 10.20 -20.85
N ASN A 71 -3.52 10.03 -20.79
CA ASN A 71 -2.63 10.05 -21.96
C ASN A 71 -2.53 8.70 -22.69
N GLY A 72 -3.28 7.67 -22.24
CA GLY A 72 -3.26 6.32 -22.81
C GLY A 72 -2.14 5.41 -22.33
N GLU A 73 -1.23 5.88 -21.50
CA GLU A 73 -0.18 5.06 -20.91
C GLU A 73 -0.72 4.12 -19.84
N GLU A 74 -0.18 2.90 -19.78
CA GLU A 74 -0.54 1.89 -18.81
C GLU A 74 0.32 2.01 -17.55
N PHE A 75 -0.33 2.03 -16.40
CA PHE A 75 0.31 2.08 -15.08
C PHE A 75 -0.12 0.90 -14.23
N THR A 76 0.83 0.30 -13.52
CA THR A 76 0.57 -0.74 -12.53
C THR A 76 0.68 -0.17 -11.13
N PHE A 77 -0.38 -0.29 -10.37
CA PHE A 77 -0.43 0.03 -8.95
C PHE A 77 -0.26 -1.26 -8.17
N ARG A 78 0.67 -1.31 -7.26
CA ARG A 78 0.93 -2.49 -6.46
C ARG A 78 1.51 -2.14 -5.09
N PRO A 79 1.37 -3.04 -4.11
CA PRO A 79 2.10 -2.88 -2.86
C PRO A 79 3.61 -2.78 -3.11
N ILE A 80 4.29 -1.98 -2.28
CA ILE A 80 5.74 -1.84 -2.34
C ILE A 80 6.40 -3.14 -1.88
N ARG A 81 7.59 -3.44 -2.39
CA ARG A 81 8.38 -4.64 -2.05
C ARG A 81 9.76 -4.24 -1.55
N PRO A 82 10.43 -5.10 -0.77
CA PRO A 82 11.83 -4.89 -0.41
C PRO A 82 12.73 -4.67 -1.63
N GLU A 83 12.49 -5.40 -2.72
CA GLU A 83 13.25 -5.34 -3.97
C GLU A 83 13.08 -4.01 -4.73
N ASP A 84 12.15 -3.16 -4.32
CA ASP A 84 11.91 -1.85 -4.94
C ASP A 84 12.92 -0.79 -4.51
N GLU A 85 13.80 -1.07 -3.58
CA GLU A 85 14.76 -0.08 -3.08
C GLU A 85 15.56 0.61 -4.21
N PRO A 86 16.14 -0.09 -5.21
CA PRO A 86 16.82 0.56 -6.33
C PRO A 86 15.89 1.47 -7.15
N LEU A 87 14.64 1.06 -7.38
CA LEU A 87 13.64 1.86 -8.08
C LEU A 87 13.24 3.10 -7.27
N MET A 88 13.19 2.99 -5.95
CA MET A 88 12.92 4.12 -5.06
C MET A 88 14.08 5.12 -5.03
N VAL A 89 15.34 4.67 -5.18
CA VAL A 89 16.48 5.57 -5.38
C VAL A 89 16.26 6.40 -6.65
N GLN A 90 15.98 5.75 -7.77
CA GLN A 90 15.70 6.41 -9.06
C GLN A 90 14.51 7.37 -8.94
N PHE A 91 13.42 6.93 -8.35
CA PHE A 91 12.24 7.76 -8.10
C PHE A 91 12.57 9.04 -7.33
N HIS A 92 13.39 8.96 -6.29
CA HIS A 92 13.78 10.14 -5.53
C HIS A 92 14.67 11.12 -6.33
N GLN A 93 15.35 10.64 -7.37
CA GLN A 93 16.14 11.49 -8.28
C GLN A 93 15.28 12.32 -9.24
N THR A 94 14.07 11.84 -9.57
CA THR A 94 13.13 12.54 -10.47
C THR A 94 12.31 13.64 -9.78
N LEU A 95 12.46 13.81 -8.46
CA LEU A 95 11.66 14.74 -7.67
C LEU A 95 12.34 16.11 -7.58
N SER A 96 11.59 17.16 -7.91
CA SER A 96 12.05 18.54 -7.66
C SER A 96 12.12 18.84 -6.16
N GLU A 97 12.94 19.82 -5.81
CA GLU A 97 13.03 20.34 -4.43
C GLU A 97 11.66 20.82 -3.91
N LYS A 98 10.85 21.39 -4.81
CA LYS A 98 9.49 21.82 -4.48
C LYS A 98 8.59 20.65 -4.09
N SER A 99 8.57 19.58 -4.87
CA SER A 99 7.77 18.38 -4.56
C SER A 99 8.23 17.74 -3.25
N VAL A 100 9.52 17.71 -3.01
CA VAL A 100 10.10 17.24 -1.75
C VAL A 100 9.70 18.14 -0.57
N TYR A 101 9.82 19.45 -0.71
CA TYR A 101 9.43 20.40 0.34
C TYR A 101 7.93 20.30 0.68
N LEU A 102 7.07 20.24 -0.33
CA LEU A 102 5.62 20.09 -0.14
C LEU A 102 5.23 18.79 0.57
N ARG A 103 6.08 17.75 0.45
CA ARG A 103 5.83 16.44 1.08
C ARG A 103 6.39 16.34 2.50
N TYR A 104 7.56 16.92 2.76
CA TYR A 104 8.30 16.75 4.03
C TYR A 104 8.29 17.99 4.92
N PHE A 105 7.74 19.11 4.44
CA PHE A 105 7.67 20.41 5.13
C PHE A 105 9.05 20.98 5.51
N ARG A 106 10.09 20.49 4.86
CA ARG A 106 11.48 20.91 5.07
C ARG A 106 12.33 20.63 3.83
N SER A 107 13.44 21.30 3.72
CA SER A 107 14.48 20.90 2.78
C SER A 107 15.01 19.52 3.16
N PHE A 108 15.09 18.63 2.19
CA PHE A 108 15.52 17.27 2.40
C PHE A 108 16.35 16.84 1.19
N ASN A 109 17.69 16.82 1.35
CA ASN A 109 18.61 16.56 0.25
C ASN A 109 18.49 15.12 -0.27
N LEU A 110 19.02 14.89 -1.48
CA LEU A 110 18.90 13.60 -2.14
C LEU A 110 19.61 12.49 -1.37
N ASP A 111 20.83 12.71 -0.90
CA ASP A 111 21.61 11.68 -0.20
C ASP A 111 20.87 11.13 1.03
N GLN A 112 20.27 12.03 1.82
CA GLN A 112 19.44 11.64 2.96
C GLN A 112 18.15 10.90 2.54
N ARG A 113 17.58 11.25 1.38
CA ARG A 113 16.35 10.61 0.88
C ARG A 113 16.59 9.19 0.39
N VAL A 114 17.77 8.93 -0.17
CA VAL A 114 18.15 7.63 -0.76
C VAL A 114 19.02 6.78 0.16
N GLU A 115 19.23 7.20 1.40
CA GLU A 115 19.96 6.43 2.40
C GLU A 115 19.34 5.05 2.59
N HIS A 116 20.16 4.00 2.50
CA HIS A 116 19.73 2.59 2.56
C HIS A 116 18.85 2.30 3.78
N GLU A 117 19.28 2.72 4.97
CA GLU A 117 18.52 2.50 6.20
C GLU A 117 17.11 3.12 6.15
N ARG A 118 16.99 4.29 5.52
CA ARG A 118 15.69 4.94 5.32
C ARG A 118 14.83 4.22 4.29
N LEU A 119 15.40 3.83 3.14
CA LEU A 119 14.67 3.13 2.08
C LEU A 119 14.26 1.73 2.52
N THR A 120 15.08 1.03 3.30
CA THR A 120 14.71 -0.23 3.92
C THR A 120 13.42 -0.08 4.74
N ARG A 121 13.30 0.94 5.60
CA ARG A 121 12.07 1.20 6.37
C ARG A 121 10.86 1.57 5.50
N ILE A 122 11.09 2.06 4.28
CA ILE A 122 10.03 2.40 3.33
C ILE A 122 9.57 1.16 2.57
N CYS A 123 10.48 0.28 2.17
CA CYS A 123 10.21 -0.87 1.33
C CYS A 123 9.79 -2.11 2.12
N PHE A 124 10.32 -2.29 3.35
CA PHE A 124 9.91 -3.37 4.27
C PHE A 124 8.72 -2.90 5.10
N VAL A 125 7.53 -3.15 4.59
CA VAL A 125 6.29 -2.67 5.19
C VAL A 125 5.66 -3.74 6.07
N ASP A 126 5.31 -3.35 7.30
CA ASP A 126 4.36 -4.08 8.12
C ASP A 126 2.94 -3.74 7.67
N TYR A 127 2.33 -4.64 6.92
CA TYR A 127 0.99 -4.44 6.32
C TYR A 127 -0.15 -4.38 7.34
N ASP A 128 0.09 -4.70 8.62
CA ASP A 128 -0.88 -4.46 9.70
C ASP A 128 -0.96 -2.98 10.06
N ARG A 129 0.16 -2.26 9.90
CA ARG A 129 0.27 -0.85 10.29
C ARG A 129 0.22 0.12 9.14
N THR A 130 0.74 -0.30 7.99
CA THR A 130 0.92 0.60 6.86
C THR A 130 0.52 -0.08 5.56
N ILE A 131 -0.38 0.51 4.84
CA ILE A 131 -0.66 0.17 3.45
C ILE A 131 0.23 1.08 2.61
N ALA A 132 1.15 0.51 1.83
CA ALA A 132 2.04 1.26 0.96
C ALA A 132 1.97 0.75 -0.47
N LEU A 133 1.68 1.65 -1.40
CA LEU A 133 1.57 1.36 -2.82
C LEU A 133 2.63 2.15 -3.59
N VAL A 134 3.15 1.54 -4.64
CA VAL A 134 3.92 2.20 -5.69
C VAL A 134 3.15 2.12 -7.00
N VAL A 135 3.36 3.11 -7.85
CA VAL A 135 2.86 3.12 -9.22
C VAL A 135 4.06 2.98 -10.13
N THR A 136 4.01 1.95 -10.97
CA THR A 136 5.08 1.67 -11.94
C THR A 136 4.54 1.73 -13.35
N HIS A 137 5.39 2.14 -14.28
CA HIS A 137 5.17 1.97 -15.70
C HIS A 137 6.48 1.51 -16.38
N LYS A 138 6.44 1.19 -17.66
CA LYS A 138 7.63 0.87 -18.45
C LYS A 138 8.16 2.15 -19.09
N ASN A 139 9.43 2.46 -18.84
CA ASN A 139 10.12 3.55 -19.49
C ASN A 139 10.36 3.26 -21.00
N GLU A 140 10.96 4.19 -21.71
CA GLU A 140 11.28 4.04 -23.15
C GLU A 140 12.16 2.82 -23.46
N ALA A 141 12.97 2.35 -22.51
CA ALA A 141 13.79 1.14 -22.65
C ALA A 141 13.00 -0.14 -22.33
N GLY A 142 11.72 -0.02 -21.92
CA GLY A 142 10.87 -1.15 -21.54
C GLY A 142 11.11 -1.65 -20.11
N GLU A 143 11.93 -0.95 -19.31
CA GLU A 143 12.24 -1.30 -17.94
C GLU A 143 11.22 -0.65 -16.96
N PRO A 144 10.89 -1.33 -15.86
CA PRO A 144 9.98 -0.77 -14.87
C PRO A 144 10.63 0.42 -14.14
N GLU A 145 9.90 1.52 -14.00
CA GLU A 145 10.25 2.64 -13.14
C GLU A 145 9.10 3.00 -12.20
N VAL A 146 9.42 3.48 -11.00
CA VAL A 146 8.43 4.00 -10.05
C VAL A 146 8.18 5.47 -10.35
N VAL A 147 6.93 5.83 -10.57
CA VAL A 147 6.50 7.21 -10.87
C VAL A 147 5.68 7.85 -9.76
N ALA A 148 5.16 7.06 -8.85
CA ALA A 148 4.48 7.55 -7.66
C ALA A 148 4.58 6.55 -6.51
N ALA A 149 4.55 7.06 -5.28
CA ALA A 149 4.49 6.28 -4.08
C ALA A 149 3.47 6.90 -3.11
N GLY A 150 2.68 6.06 -2.47
CA GLY A 150 1.70 6.48 -1.48
C GLY A 150 1.60 5.50 -0.33
N ARG A 151 1.26 6.02 0.84
CA ARG A 151 1.06 5.19 2.03
C ARG A 151 -0.13 5.68 2.83
N LEU A 152 -0.71 4.76 3.57
CA LEU A 152 -1.73 4.98 4.56
C LEU A 152 -1.25 4.32 5.84
N THR A 153 -0.89 5.11 6.85
CA THR A 153 -0.32 4.63 8.11
C THR A 153 -1.36 4.72 9.21
N ARG A 154 -1.69 3.60 9.83
CA ARG A 154 -2.65 3.53 10.94
C ARG A 154 -2.11 4.24 12.18
N SER A 155 -2.94 5.03 12.80
CA SER A 155 -2.71 5.53 14.16
C SER A 155 -3.05 4.44 15.18
N HIS A 156 -2.35 4.45 16.31
CA HIS A 156 -2.67 3.57 17.44
C HIS A 156 -3.93 4.00 18.21
N VAL A 157 -4.49 5.15 17.85
CA VAL A 157 -5.63 5.74 18.53
C VAL A 157 -6.74 6.00 17.51
N ASN A 158 -7.99 5.68 17.88
CA ASN A 158 -9.22 6.08 17.19
C ASN A 158 -9.45 5.55 15.78
N ASN A 159 -8.94 4.36 15.43
CA ASN A 159 -9.17 3.74 14.12
C ASN A 159 -8.96 4.70 12.92
N GLN A 160 -7.96 5.56 13.05
CA GLN A 160 -7.60 6.57 12.07
C GLN A 160 -6.33 6.17 11.31
N ALA A 161 -6.16 6.73 10.12
CA ALA A 161 -4.92 6.61 9.37
C ALA A 161 -4.53 7.93 8.72
N GLU A 162 -3.23 8.15 8.61
CA GLU A 162 -2.65 9.28 7.87
C GLU A 162 -2.19 8.83 6.50
N TYR A 163 -2.59 9.55 5.45
CA TYR A 163 -2.08 9.30 4.12
C TYR A 163 -0.95 10.26 3.74
N ALA A 164 -0.08 9.76 2.87
CA ALA A 164 0.98 10.55 2.27
C ALA A 164 1.29 10.05 0.87
N ILE A 165 1.32 10.95 -0.11
CA ILE A 165 1.56 10.65 -1.52
C ILE A 165 2.66 11.53 -2.06
N LEU A 166 3.41 10.97 -3.01
CA LEU A 166 4.42 11.67 -3.79
C LEU A 166 4.37 11.15 -5.22
N VAL A 167 4.34 12.06 -6.19
CA VAL A 167 4.30 11.76 -7.63
C VAL A 167 5.48 12.46 -8.29
N SER A 168 6.22 11.74 -9.12
CA SER A 168 7.30 12.30 -9.94
C SER A 168 6.80 13.48 -10.76
N ASP A 169 7.60 14.53 -10.85
CA ASP A 169 7.16 15.80 -11.46
C ASP A 169 6.71 15.62 -12.92
N GLY A 170 7.35 14.74 -13.69
CA GLY A 170 6.98 14.44 -15.07
C GLY A 170 5.63 13.72 -15.22
N PHE A 171 5.10 13.13 -14.14
CA PHE A 171 3.86 12.36 -14.13
C PHE A 171 2.73 13.02 -13.31
N GLN A 172 2.93 14.29 -12.94
CA GLN A 172 1.88 15.07 -12.29
C GLN A 172 0.83 15.55 -13.30
N GLY A 173 -0.39 15.77 -12.84
CA GLY A 173 -1.48 16.33 -13.68
C GLY A 173 -2.20 15.33 -14.58
N ILE A 174 -1.77 14.09 -14.71
CA ILE A 174 -2.38 13.04 -15.55
C ILE A 174 -3.30 12.07 -14.77
N GLY A 175 -3.62 12.39 -13.51
CA GLY A 175 -4.59 11.63 -12.70
C GLY A 175 -4.01 10.59 -11.76
N ILE A 176 -2.72 10.21 -11.87
CA ILE A 176 -2.06 9.18 -11.06
C ILE A 176 -2.24 9.42 -9.56
N GLY A 177 -2.02 10.65 -9.09
CA GLY A 177 -2.16 10.96 -7.65
C GLY A 177 -3.58 10.75 -7.13
N THR A 178 -4.60 11.06 -7.94
CA THR A 178 -6.01 10.84 -7.59
C THR A 178 -6.33 9.35 -7.53
N GLN A 179 -5.88 8.58 -8.51
CA GLN A 179 -6.08 7.12 -8.53
C GLN A 179 -5.36 6.45 -7.37
N LEU A 180 -4.12 6.86 -7.07
CA LEU A 180 -3.35 6.32 -5.97
C LEU A 180 -4.04 6.57 -4.62
N LEU A 181 -4.50 7.80 -4.38
CA LEU A 181 -5.23 8.11 -3.15
C LEU A 181 -6.56 7.35 -3.08
N ARG A 182 -7.30 7.28 -4.18
CA ARG A 182 -8.55 6.51 -4.24
C ARG A 182 -8.33 5.05 -3.84
N ARG A 183 -7.29 4.40 -4.36
CA ARG A 183 -6.97 3.01 -4.04
C ARG A 183 -6.54 2.83 -2.58
N LEU A 184 -5.76 3.75 -2.05
CA LEU A 184 -5.41 3.74 -0.62
C LEU A 184 -6.67 3.85 0.26
N LEU A 185 -7.62 4.71 -0.09
CA LEU A 185 -8.88 4.86 0.64
C LEU A 185 -9.76 3.60 0.53
N THR A 186 -9.83 3.00 -0.67
CA THR A 186 -10.57 1.73 -0.88
C THR A 186 -10.01 0.62 0.01
N ILE A 187 -8.69 0.41 -0.03
CA ILE A 187 -8.02 -0.58 0.82
C ILE A 187 -8.21 -0.23 2.31
N GLY A 188 -8.08 1.04 2.67
CA GLY A 188 -8.32 1.50 4.04
C GLY A 188 -9.72 1.16 4.55
N LYS A 189 -10.74 1.33 3.69
CA LYS A 189 -12.13 0.96 3.99
C LYS A 189 -12.31 -0.55 4.16
N GLU A 190 -11.73 -1.35 3.27
CA GLU A 190 -11.72 -2.82 3.34
C GLU A 190 -11.03 -3.33 4.62
N GLU A 191 -10.00 -2.62 5.06
CA GLU A 191 -9.24 -2.90 6.29
C GLU A 191 -9.89 -2.32 7.55
N GLY A 192 -11.10 -1.74 7.44
CA GLY A 192 -11.87 -1.23 8.57
C GLY A 192 -11.34 0.08 9.17
N ILE A 193 -10.56 0.88 8.44
CA ILE A 193 -10.20 2.23 8.85
C ILE A 193 -11.46 3.10 8.73
N GLU A 194 -11.74 3.90 9.77
CA GLU A 194 -12.92 4.76 9.79
C GLU A 194 -12.62 6.16 9.25
N THR A 195 -11.50 6.74 9.64
CA THR A 195 -11.14 8.11 9.28
C THR A 195 -9.75 8.17 8.68
N VAL A 196 -9.63 8.88 7.57
CA VAL A 196 -8.33 9.17 6.96
C VAL A 196 -8.06 10.66 6.99
N LEU A 197 -6.86 11.01 7.39
CA LEU A 197 -6.41 12.39 7.46
C LEU A 197 -5.06 12.60 6.76
N ALA A 198 -4.74 13.85 6.46
CA ALA A 198 -3.40 14.28 6.06
C ALA A 198 -3.18 15.73 6.43
N TYR A 199 -1.93 16.08 6.65
CA TYR A 199 -1.49 17.46 6.78
C TYR A 199 -0.80 17.91 5.50
N MET A 200 -1.02 19.15 5.11
CA MET A 200 -0.40 19.72 3.93
C MET A 200 -0.20 21.23 4.08
N LEU A 201 0.81 21.76 3.38
CA LEU A 201 1.01 23.19 3.30
C LEU A 201 -0.14 23.85 2.49
N PRO A 202 -0.60 25.05 2.86
CA PRO A 202 -1.66 25.77 2.13
C PRO A 202 -1.36 25.99 0.65
N GLU A 203 -0.09 26.14 0.28
CA GLU A 203 0.38 26.29 -1.10
C GLU A 203 0.40 24.99 -1.90
N ASN A 204 0.19 23.82 -1.29
CA ASN A 204 0.13 22.54 -1.99
C ASN A 204 -1.21 22.38 -2.72
N ARG A 205 -1.38 23.18 -3.80
CA ARG A 205 -2.61 23.19 -4.59
C ARG A 205 -2.93 21.83 -5.22
N GLY A 206 -1.90 21.10 -5.66
CA GLY A 206 -2.07 19.78 -6.27
C GLY A 206 -2.71 18.78 -5.31
N MET A 207 -2.16 18.65 -4.11
CA MET A 207 -2.69 17.72 -3.11
C MET A 207 -4.06 18.15 -2.59
N ARG A 208 -4.27 19.46 -2.41
CA ARG A 208 -5.61 19.99 -2.06
C ARG A 208 -6.66 19.61 -3.09
N HIS A 209 -6.36 19.79 -4.39
CA HIS A 209 -7.27 19.43 -5.47
C HIS A 209 -7.59 17.92 -5.49
N VAL A 210 -6.56 17.07 -5.34
CA VAL A 210 -6.74 15.61 -5.28
C VAL A 210 -7.64 15.22 -4.09
N SER A 211 -7.36 15.75 -2.91
CA SER A 211 -8.15 15.46 -1.70
C SER A 211 -9.58 15.97 -1.82
N GLN A 212 -9.77 17.18 -2.33
CA GLN A 212 -11.10 17.79 -2.52
C GLN A 212 -11.95 16.98 -3.50
N LYS A 213 -11.34 16.48 -4.58
CA LYS A 213 -12.01 15.62 -5.58
C LYS A 213 -12.50 14.30 -4.97
N LEU A 214 -11.85 13.81 -3.92
CA LEU A 214 -12.20 12.57 -3.23
C LEU A 214 -13.08 12.79 -1.99
N GLY A 215 -13.54 14.03 -1.74
CA GLY A 215 -14.50 14.34 -0.69
C GLY A 215 -13.89 14.68 0.68
N PHE A 216 -12.60 15.00 0.73
CA PHE A 216 -11.99 15.46 1.99
C PHE A 216 -12.50 16.85 2.37
N GLU A 217 -12.77 17.03 3.65
CA GLU A 217 -12.99 18.31 4.30
C GLU A 217 -11.67 18.90 4.78
N PHE A 218 -11.59 20.24 4.85
CA PHE A 218 -10.35 20.94 5.20
C PHE A 218 -10.56 21.85 6.39
N GLU A 219 -9.67 21.73 7.35
CA GLU A 219 -9.57 22.60 8.51
C GLU A 219 -8.18 23.21 8.58
N ARG A 220 -8.08 24.46 9.02
CA ARG A 220 -6.76 25.08 9.24
C ARG A 220 -6.30 24.76 10.67
N GLU A 221 -5.13 24.15 10.75
CA GLU A 221 -4.49 23.80 12.01
C GLU A 221 -3.09 24.43 12.05
N ALA A 222 -2.94 25.54 12.76
CA ALA A 222 -1.76 26.39 12.75
C ALA A 222 -1.35 26.84 11.32
N ASP A 223 -0.17 26.45 10.87
CA ASP A 223 0.36 26.80 9.54
C ASP A 223 0.05 25.75 8.47
N LEU A 224 -0.66 24.68 8.82
CA LEU A 224 -1.02 23.59 7.94
C LEU A 224 -2.53 23.56 7.64
N LEU A 225 -2.88 22.89 6.57
CA LEU A 225 -4.23 22.42 6.32
C LEU A 225 -4.31 20.95 6.70
N LYS A 226 -5.26 20.62 7.54
CA LYS A 226 -5.67 19.25 7.84
C LYS A 226 -6.81 18.88 6.90
N ALA A 227 -6.62 17.86 6.11
CA ALA A 227 -7.65 17.25 5.28
C ALA A 227 -8.16 15.99 5.99
N THR A 228 -9.47 15.80 6.07
CA THR A 228 -10.09 14.66 6.78
C THR A 228 -11.25 14.11 5.97
N ILE A 229 -11.39 12.79 5.94
CA ILE A 229 -12.54 12.09 5.36
C ILE A 229 -12.96 10.93 6.26
N ASN A 230 -14.28 10.74 6.42
CA ASN A 230 -14.84 9.51 6.98
C ASN A 230 -15.02 8.50 5.85
N LEU A 231 -14.44 7.30 5.97
CA LEU A 231 -14.53 6.27 4.93
C LEU A 231 -15.93 5.64 4.79
N ALA A 232 -16.85 5.86 5.74
CA ALA A 232 -18.26 5.52 5.55
C ALA A 232 -18.86 6.32 4.39
N ASP A 233 -18.48 7.61 4.25
CA ASP A 233 -18.97 8.52 3.21
C ASP A 233 -18.23 8.39 1.89
N PHE A 234 -17.04 7.76 1.90
CA PHE A 234 -16.25 7.52 0.70
C PHE A 234 -16.90 6.47 -0.19
N LYS A 235 -17.15 6.86 -1.45
CA LYS A 235 -17.64 5.97 -2.49
C LYS A 235 -16.48 5.66 -3.44
N PRO A 236 -15.97 4.40 -3.47
CA PRO A 236 -15.17 3.95 -4.58
C PRO A 236 -16.00 4.14 -5.86
N ASP A 237 -15.46 4.77 -6.90
CA ASP A 237 -16.19 4.82 -8.18
C ASP A 237 -16.50 3.39 -8.60
N ALA A 238 -17.72 3.16 -9.03
CA ALA A 238 -18.04 2.00 -9.82
C ALA A 238 -17.16 2.06 -11.09
N GLU A 239 -16.40 1.01 -11.32
CA GLU A 239 -15.60 0.83 -12.53
C GLU A 239 -16.44 0.96 -13.78
#